data_59221873a05e4df37ecb101f940c2ee6
#
_entry.id   59221873a05e4df37ecb101f940c2ee6
#
_cell.length_a   1.000
_cell.length_b   1.000
_cell.length_c   1.000
_cell.angle_alpha   90.00
_cell.angle_beta   90.00
_cell.angle_gamma   90.00
#
_symmetry.space_group_name_H-M   'P 1'
#
loop_
_entity.id
_entity.type
_entity.pdbx_description
1 polymer ?
#
loop_
_entity_poly.entity_id
_entity_poly.type
_entity_poly.pdbx_seq_one_letter_code
_entity_poly.pdbx_strand_id
1 'polypeptide(L)'
;LEMADSVSLDLVDKRLLTDQLVLTVGYDIESLTNPSIREKYHGKITTDHYGRQVPVHAHGTINIEEPTSAGSIISEKVAELYGRIVNPVLLVRRLNLSVNHLVHEEQYKKQPKIVQLDLFTDFEESERQRKADLEKAEKERRRQEAILSIKKKFGKNAILKGINYADGATQKERNQQIGGHHE
;
A
#
# COMPACT_ATOMS: atom_id res chain seq x y z
N LEU A 1 -6.05 -1.21 2.34
CA LEU A 1 -5.96 0.18 1.83
C LEU A 1 -5.45 1.17 2.88
N GLU A 2 -5.83 1.07 4.18
CA GLU A 2 -5.33 1.94 5.25
C GLU A 2 -3.80 1.99 5.36
N MET A 3 -3.13 0.82 5.23
CA MET A 3 -1.67 0.75 5.24
C MET A 3 -1.04 1.46 4.04
N ALA A 4 -1.65 1.32 2.86
CA ALA A 4 -1.21 2.01 1.66
C ALA A 4 -1.28 3.54 1.81
N ASP A 5 -2.36 4.03 2.43
CA ASP A 5 -2.52 5.45 2.73
C ASP A 5 -1.46 5.95 3.73
N SER A 6 -1.21 5.19 4.79
CA SER A 6 -0.16 5.53 5.77
C SER A 6 1.22 5.57 5.13
N VAL A 7 1.57 4.56 4.33
CA VAL A 7 2.85 4.49 3.63
C VAL A 7 3.01 5.65 2.66
N SER A 8 1.97 6.00 1.90
CA SER A 8 2.03 7.15 0.98
C SER A 8 2.27 8.47 1.71
N LEU A 9 1.62 8.69 2.86
CA LEU A 9 1.86 9.87 3.69
C LEU A 9 3.28 9.90 4.26
N ASP A 10 3.82 8.76 4.68
CA ASP A 10 5.20 8.65 5.16
C ASP A 10 6.23 8.97 4.06
N LEU A 11 5.97 8.51 2.83
CA LEU A 11 6.80 8.83 1.67
C LEU A 11 6.79 10.34 1.39
N VAL A 12 5.61 10.96 1.41
CA VAL A 12 5.46 12.41 1.23
C VAL A 12 6.19 13.18 2.32
N ASP A 13 6.05 12.78 3.58
CA ASP A 13 6.71 13.43 4.71
C ASP A 13 8.24 13.39 4.60
N LYS A 14 8.78 12.27 4.13
CA LYS A 14 10.21 12.04 3.94
C LYS A 14 10.74 12.49 2.58
N ARG A 15 9.89 13.02 1.70
CA ARG A 15 10.22 13.38 0.31
C ARG A 15 10.85 12.23 -0.47
N LEU A 16 10.28 11.03 -0.29
CA LEU A 16 10.69 9.82 -0.97
C LEU A 16 9.64 9.37 -1.97
N LEU A 17 10.12 8.70 -3.02
CA LEU A 17 9.31 8.01 -4.02
C LEU A 17 9.70 6.53 -4.01
N THR A 18 8.77 5.67 -4.42
CA THR A 18 8.98 4.23 -4.59
C THR A 18 8.41 3.76 -5.93
N ASP A 19 9.02 2.76 -6.52
CA ASP A 19 8.53 2.06 -7.71
C ASP A 19 8.21 0.59 -7.44
N GLN A 20 8.36 0.11 -6.19
CA GLN A 20 8.10 -1.29 -5.87
C GLN A 20 7.41 -1.45 -4.52
N LEU A 21 6.33 -2.22 -4.51
CA LEU A 21 5.56 -2.59 -3.33
C LEU A 21 5.70 -4.08 -3.06
N VAL A 22 5.85 -4.44 -1.79
CA VAL A 22 5.92 -5.84 -1.33
C VAL A 22 4.84 -6.05 -0.28
N LEU A 23 3.99 -7.04 -0.50
CA LEU A 23 2.92 -7.40 0.41
C LEU A 23 3.11 -8.83 0.93
N THR A 24 3.03 -8.96 2.25
CA THR A 24 3.01 -10.27 2.92
C THR A 24 1.73 -10.39 3.74
N VAL A 25 0.99 -11.48 3.55
CA VAL A 25 -0.28 -11.75 4.22
C VAL A 25 -0.17 -13.05 5.00
N GLY A 26 -0.21 -12.94 6.32
CA GLY A 26 -0.24 -14.09 7.23
C GLY A 26 -1.68 -14.50 7.53
N TYR A 27 -1.92 -15.80 7.58
CA TYR A 27 -3.23 -16.39 7.84
C TYR A 27 -3.38 -16.84 9.28
N ASP A 28 -4.63 -16.87 9.75
CA ASP A 28 -4.94 -17.33 11.09
C ASP A 28 -4.92 -18.86 11.18
N ILE A 29 -4.53 -19.36 12.36
CA ILE A 29 -4.58 -20.80 12.70
C ILE A 29 -5.99 -21.36 12.61
N GLU A 30 -7.00 -20.53 12.87
CA GLU A 30 -8.40 -20.91 12.75
C GLU A 30 -8.76 -21.39 11.35
N SER A 31 -8.03 -20.94 10.32
CA SER A 31 -8.17 -21.46 8.96
C SER A 31 -7.91 -22.96 8.83
N LEU A 32 -7.15 -23.58 9.76
CA LEU A 32 -6.86 -25.02 9.78
C LEU A 32 -7.71 -25.79 10.81
N THR A 33 -8.22 -25.11 11.82
CA THR A 33 -9.05 -25.73 12.88
C THR A 33 -10.54 -25.66 12.58
N ASN A 34 -10.98 -24.72 11.74
CA ASN A 34 -12.35 -24.64 11.26
C ASN A 34 -12.61 -25.68 10.14
N PRO A 35 -13.47 -26.69 10.35
CA PRO A 35 -13.66 -27.77 9.40
C PRO A 35 -14.08 -27.29 8.01
N SER A 36 -14.97 -26.29 7.92
CA SER A 36 -15.49 -25.77 6.66
C SER A 36 -14.44 -25.03 5.81
N ILE A 37 -13.43 -24.43 6.44
CA ILE A 37 -12.31 -23.81 5.78
C ILE A 37 -11.25 -24.85 5.46
N ARG A 38 -10.97 -25.75 6.40
CA ARG A 38 -9.95 -26.79 6.27
C ARG A 38 -10.25 -27.75 5.12
N GLU A 39 -11.52 -28.11 4.92
CA GLU A 39 -11.96 -28.95 3.80
C GLU A 39 -11.68 -28.32 2.44
N LYS A 40 -11.80 -27.01 2.32
CA LYS A 40 -11.57 -26.26 1.08
C LYS A 40 -10.11 -25.90 0.83
N TYR A 41 -9.27 -25.99 1.86
CA TYR A 41 -7.88 -25.59 1.76
C TYR A 41 -6.95 -26.80 1.53
N HIS A 42 -6.38 -26.86 0.33
CA HIS A 42 -5.41 -27.89 -0.08
C HIS A 42 -3.99 -27.34 -0.27
N GLY A 43 -3.73 -26.13 0.23
CA GLY A 43 -2.42 -25.48 0.12
C GLY A 43 -1.39 -25.99 1.15
N LYS A 44 -0.20 -25.41 1.09
CA LYS A 44 0.91 -25.77 1.96
C LYS A 44 0.68 -25.25 3.39
N ILE A 45 1.10 -26.07 4.37
CA ILE A 45 1.06 -25.74 5.80
C ILE A 45 2.50 -25.59 6.27
N THR A 46 2.75 -24.66 7.18
CA THR A 46 4.05 -24.42 7.82
C THR A 46 3.87 -24.32 9.33
N THR A 47 4.99 -24.33 10.06
CA THR A 47 5.00 -24.13 11.50
C THR A 47 5.43 -22.70 11.81
N ASP A 48 4.66 -21.99 12.63
CA ASP A 48 5.02 -20.64 13.07
C ASP A 48 6.10 -20.66 14.17
N HIS A 49 6.54 -19.45 14.60
CA HIS A 49 7.56 -19.31 15.66
C HIS A 49 7.16 -19.96 17.00
N TYR A 50 5.87 -20.16 17.25
CA TYR A 50 5.33 -20.76 18.47
C TYR A 50 5.08 -22.28 18.32
N GLY A 51 5.54 -22.90 17.24
CA GLY A 51 5.35 -24.34 16.99
C GLY A 51 3.95 -24.72 16.48
N ARG A 52 3.09 -23.73 16.12
CA ARG A 52 1.73 -23.99 15.67
C ARG A 52 1.68 -24.14 14.16
N GLN A 53 0.83 -25.07 13.70
CA GLN A 53 0.60 -25.21 12.26
C GLN A 53 -0.30 -24.09 11.74
N VAL A 54 0.15 -23.43 10.68
CA VAL A 54 -0.58 -22.33 10.01
C VAL A 54 -0.46 -22.50 8.50
N PRO A 55 -1.41 -21.96 7.71
CA PRO A 55 -1.25 -21.88 6.26
C PRO A 55 0.00 -21.06 5.91
N VAL A 56 0.70 -21.45 4.85
CA VAL A 56 1.85 -20.66 4.35
C VAL A 56 1.36 -19.26 3.98
N HIS A 57 2.07 -18.25 4.45
CA HIS A 57 1.77 -16.85 4.16
C HIS A 57 1.80 -16.58 2.65
N ALA A 58 0.92 -15.71 2.19
CA ALA A 58 1.00 -15.18 0.83
C ALA A 58 2.04 -14.06 0.79
N HIS A 59 2.84 -14.04 -0.26
CA HIS A 59 3.88 -13.04 -0.46
C HIS A 59 3.95 -12.67 -1.94
N GLY A 60 4.11 -11.40 -2.23
CA GLY A 60 4.26 -10.93 -3.59
C GLY A 60 4.81 -9.53 -3.68
N THR A 61 5.27 -9.21 -4.88
CA THR A 61 5.82 -7.93 -5.26
C THR A 61 5.11 -7.40 -6.48
N ILE A 62 4.92 -6.09 -6.56
CA ILE A 62 4.42 -5.38 -7.72
C ILE A 62 5.27 -4.14 -7.97
N ASN A 63 5.62 -3.93 -9.24
CA ASN A 63 6.33 -2.73 -9.66
C ASN A 63 5.34 -1.67 -10.15
N ILE A 64 5.74 -0.42 -9.98
CA ILE A 64 5.05 0.76 -10.50
C ILE A 64 5.95 1.32 -11.60
N GLU A 65 5.38 1.72 -12.72
CA GLU A 65 6.15 2.16 -13.89
C GLU A 65 7.05 3.36 -13.61
N GLU A 66 6.55 4.33 -12.85
CA GLU A 66 7.32 5.49 -12.42
C GLU A 66 7.34 5.60 -10.89
N PRO A 67 8.50 5.92 -10.28
CA PRO A 67 8.59 6.19 -8.85
C PRO A 67 7.58 7.24 -8.40
N THR A 68 6.81 6.92 -7.37
CA THR A 68 5.70 7.76 -6.89
C THR A 68 5.55 7.73 -5.37
N SER A 69 4.90 8.76 -4.82
CA SER A 69 4.33 8.79 -3.47
C SER A 69 2.81 9.03 -3.49
N ALA A 70 2.19 8.98 -4.69
CA ALA A 70 0.76 9.19 -4.83
C ALA A 70 -0.04 8.06 -4.18
N GLY A 71 -0.89 8.41 -3.20
CA GLY A 71 -1.67 7.45 -2.43
C GLY A 71 -2.70 6.70 -3.27
N SER A 72 -3.23 7.33 -4.33
CA SER A 72 -4.14 6.69 -5.28
C SER A 72 -3.46 5.52 -6.00
N ILE A 73 -2.28 5.75 -6.57
CA ILE A 73 -1.52 4.74 -7.31
C ILE A 73 -1.07 3.62 -6.38
N ILE A 74 -0.50 3.97 -5.21
CA ILE A 74 -0.06 2.98 -4.22
C ILE A 74 -1.23 2.11 -3.75
N SER A 75 -2.39 2.71 -3.47
CA SER A 75 -3.58 1.99 -3.03
C SER A 75 -4.13 1.04 -4.11
N GLU A 76 -4.15 1.48 -5.37
CA GLU A 76 -4.56 0.68 -6.51
C GLU A 76 -3.64 -0.53 -6.68
N LYS A 77 -2.32 -0.31 -6.70
CA LYS A 77 -1.33 -1.38 -6.84
C LYS A 77 -1.31 -2.36 -5.68
N VAL A 78 -1.54 -1.89 -4.44
CA VAL A 78 -1.70 -2.77 -3.28
C VAL A 78 -2.96 -3.63 -3.39
N ALA A 79 -4.09 -3.06 -3.87
CA ALA A 79 -5.32 -3.81 -4.07
C ALA A 79 -5.17 -4.86 -5.17
N GLU A 80 -4.53 -4.52 -6.28
CA GLU A 80 -4.18 -5.45 -7.36
C GLU A 80 -3.33 -6.61 -6.84
N LEU A 81 -2.24 -6.29 -6.11
CA LEU A 81 -1.34 -7.28 -5.55
C LEU A 81 -2.05 -8.20 -4.55
N TYR A 82 -2.87 -7.62 -3.67
CA TYR A 82 -3.67 -8.37 -2.70
C TYR A 82 -4.60 -9.38 -3.40
N GLY A 83 -5.36 -8.94 -4.41
CA GLY A 83 -6.25 -9.81 -5.18
C GLY A 83 -5.52 -10.94 -5.90
N ARG A 84 -4.27 -10.71 -6.30
CA ARG A 84 -3.45 -11.69 -7.02
C ARG A 84 -2.87 -12.78 -6.11
N ILE A 85 -2.47 -12.43 -4.86
CA ILE A 85 -1.73 -13.35 -4.00
C ILE A 85 -2.55 -14.00 -2.89
N VAL A 86 -3.66 -13.38 -2.47
CA VAL A 86 -4.41 -13.84 -1.30
C VAL A 86 -5.35 -14.99 -1.65
N ASN A 87 -5.34 -16.01 -0.81
CA ASN A 87 -6.33 -17.07 -0.89
C ASN A 87 -7.62 -16.62 -0.17
N PRO A 88 -8.75 -16.44 -0.88
CA PRO A 88 -9.99 -15.91 -0.31
C PRO A 88 -10.71 -16.85 0.66
N VAL A 89 -10.30 -18.13 0.72
CA VAL A 89 -10.88 -19.12 1.64
C VAL A 89 -10.32 -18.96 3.04
N LEU A 90 -9.10 -18.42 3.17
CA LEU A 90 -8.37 -18.35 4.43
C LEU A 90 -8.66 -17.05 5.20
N LEU A 91 -8.67 -17.16 6.52
CA LEU A 91 -8.80 -16.03 7.43
C LEU A 91 -7.48 -15.26 7.52
N VAL A 92 -7.49 -14.01 7.15
CA VAL A 92 -6.32 -13.13 7.23
C VAL A 92 -6.13 -12.66 8.66
N ARG A 93 -4.92 -12.86 9.20
CA ARG A 93 -4.55 -12.40 10.54
C ARG A 93 -3.61 -11.20 10.52
N ARG A 94 -2.68 -11.19 9.58
CA ARG A 94 -1.59 -10.20 9.55
C ARG A 94 -1.34 -9.73 8.13
N LEU A 95 -1.17 -8.42 8.00
CA LEU A 95 -0.73 -7.76 6.77
C LEU A 95 0.58 -7.01 7.04
N ASN A 96 1.53 -7.13 6.14
CA ASN A 96 2.74 -6.33 6.14
C ASN A 96 2.96 -5.77 4.74
N LEU A 97 3.02 -4.45 4.63
CA LEU A 97 3.29 -3.71 3.40
C LEU A 97 4.65 -3.03 3.54
N SER A 98 5.55 -3.31 2.62
CA SER A 98 6.85 -2.67 2.51
C SER A 98 7.01 -1.99 1.16
N VAL A 99 7.84 -0.98 1.10
CA VAL A 99 8.20 -0.24 -0.11
C VAL A 99 9.71 -0.35 -0.32
N ASN A 100 10.10 -0.60 -1.55
CA ASN A 100 11.50 -0.75 -1.94
C ASN A 100 11.90 0.29 -2.99
N HIS A 101 13.17 0.30 -3.38
CA HIS A 101 13.74 1.19 -4.39
C HIS A 101 13.42 2.66 -4.11
N LEU A 102 13.67 3.06 -2.86
CA LEU A 102 13.40 4.42 -2.43
C LEU A 102 14.38 5.40 -3.07
N VAL A 103 13.84 6.45 -3.70
CA VAL A 103 14.61 7.55 -4.28
C VAL A 103 14.14 8.88 -3.73
N HIS A 104 15.05 9.82 -3.54
CA HIS A 104 14.66 11.18 -3.16
C HIS A 104 14.01 11.91 -4.32
N GLU A 105 12.89 12.58 -4.04
CA GLU A 105 12.11 13.34 -5.04
C GLU A 105 12.97 14.35 -5.79
N GLU A 106 13.89 15.04 -5.12
CA GLU A 106 14.82 16.00 -5.75
C GLU A 106 15.80 15.34 -6.69
N GLN A 107 16.28 14.14 -6.36
CA GLN A 107 17.19 13.37 -7.23
C GLN A 107 16.45 12.85 -8.46
N TYR A 108 15.23 12.37 -8.28
CA TYR A 108 14.41 11.88 -9.38
C TYR A 108 14.06 12.99 -10.39
N LYS A 109 13.70 14.19 -9.90
CA LYS A 109 13.41 15.35 -10.76
C LYS A 109 14.61 15.83 -11.60
N LYS A 110 15.82 15.55 -11.16
CA LYS A 110 17.06 15.92 -11.88
C LYS A 110 17.46 14.92 -12.96
N GLN A 111 16.86 13.73 -12.98
CA GLN A 111 17.16 12.74 -14.02
C GLN A 111 16.47 13.13 -15.33
N PRO A 112 17.20 13.10 -16.46
CA PRO A 112 16.59 13.35 -17.76
C PRO A 112 15.58 12.24 -18.05
N LYS A 113 14.29 12.59 -18.17
CA LYS A 113 13.27 11.64 -18.62
C LYS A 113 13.45 11.42 -20.12
N ILE A 114 13.95 10.25 -20.50
CA ILE A 114 13.94 9.80 -21.89
C ILE A 114 12.51 9.37 -22.20
N VAL A 115 11.76 10.21 -22.88
CA VAL A 115 10.44 9.85 -23.42
C VAL A 115 10.68 9.11 -24.73
N GLN A 116 10.49 7.81 -24.72
CA GLN A 116 10.45 7.02 -25.95
C GLN A 116 9.12 7.31 -26.64
N LEU A 117 9.17 8.17 -27.66
CA LEU A 117 8.00 8.46 -28.51
C LEU A 117 7.80 7.28 -29.45
N ASP A 118 6.63 6.66 -29.38
CA ASP A 118 6.19 5.69 -30.38
C ASP A 118 5.76 6.45 -31.65
N LEU A 119 6.22 6.00 -32.81
CA LEU A 119 5.98 6.62 -34.14
C LEU A 119 4.50 6.73 -34.53
N PHE A 120 3.63 6.01 -33.81
CA PHE A 120 2.19 5.92 -34.10
C PHE A 120 1.30 6.61 -33.05
N THR A 121 1.90 7.26 -32.05
CA THR A 121 1.12 7.93 -31.00
C THR A 121 0.75 9.34 -31.44
N ASP A 122 -0.53 9.70 -31.33
CA ASP A 122 -0.98 11.08 -31.53
C ASP A 122 -0.32 11.97 -30.45
N PHE A 123 0.62 12.80 -30.90
CA PHE A 123 1.42 13.64 -30.02
C PHE A 123 0.56 14.62 -29.22
N GLU A 124 -0.50 15.18 -29.82
CA GLU A 124 -1.36 16.13 -29.14
C GLU A 124 -2.20 15.48 -28.04
N GLU A 125 -2.72 14.29 -28.29
CA GLU A 125 -3.50 13.54 -27.31
C GLU A 125 -2.62 13.06 -26.15
N SER A 126 -1.42 12.58 -26.44
CA SER A 126 -0.42 12.19 -25.44
C SER A 126 0.01 13.37 -24.55
N GLU A 127 0.24 14.56 -25.13
CA GLU A 127 0.56 15.76 -24.36
C GLU A 127 -0.61 16.23 -23.47
N ARG A 128 -1.86 16.16 -23.97
CA ARG A 128 -3.04 16.47 -23.16
C ARG A 128 -3.21 15.54 -21.98
N GLN A 129 -3.07 14.24 -22.21
CA GLN A 129 -3.12 13.23 -21.17
C GLN A 129 -2.04 13.46 -20.12
N ARG A 130 -0.81 13.68 -20.55
CA ARG A 130 0.33 13.93 -19.65
C ARG A 130 0.12 15.20 -18.80
N LYS A 131 -0.43 16.27 -19.37
CA LYS A 131 -0.78 17.48 -18.61
C LYS A 131 -1.83 17.20 -17.56
N ALA A 132 -2.89 16.47 -17.93
CA ALA A 132 -3.96 16.09 -17.01
C ALA A 132 -3.44 15.19 -15.85
N ASP A 133 -2.53 14.27 -16.13
CA ASP A 133 -1.94 13.40 -15.12
C ASP A 133 -1.01 14.17 -14.18
N LEU A 134 -0.25 15.15 -14.70
CA LEU A 134 0.57 16.04 -13.88
C LEU A 134 -0.31 16.91 -12.96
N GLU A 135 -1.39 17.49 -13.46
CA GLU A 135 -2.32 18.27 -12.64
C GLU A 135 -2.97 17.43 -11.53
N LYS A 136 -3.36 16.19 -11.85
CA LYS A 136 -3.88 15.23 -10.86
C LYS A 136 -2.85 14.94 -9.78
N ALA A 137 -1.62 14.63 -10.17
CA ALA A 137 -0.54 14.33 -9.27
C ALA A 137 -0.21 15.51 -8.33
N GLU A 138 -0.17 16.75 -8.87
CA GLU A 138 0.03 17.95 -8.06
C GLU A 138 -1.11 18.18 -7.08
N LYS A 139 -2.36 18.04 -7.51
CA LYS A 139 -3.53 18.17 -6.66
C LYS A 139 -3.53 17.14 -5.53
N GLU A 140 -3.18 15.90 -5.85
CA GLU A 140 -3.06 14.84 -4.84
C GLU A 140 -1.95 15.16 -3.85
N ARG A 141 -0.80 15.59 -4.33
CA ARG A 141 0.35 15.98 -3.49
C ARG A 141 -0.02 17.09 -2.50
N ARG A 142 -0.63 18.16 -2.98
CA ARG A 142 -1.09 19.28 -2.11
C ARG A 142 -2.07 18.79 -1.05
N ARG A 143 -2.98 17.87 -1.40
CA ARG A 143 -3.91 17.26 -0.45
C ARG A 143 -3.18 16.43 0.62
N GLN A 144 -2.21 15.61 0.23
CA GLN A 144 -1.40 14.81 1.15
C GLN A 144 -0.59 15.69 2.11
N GLU A 145 0.01 16.76 1.62
CA GLU A 145 0.75 17.74 2.44
C GLU A 145 -0.17 18.45 3.45
N ALA A 146 -1.37 18.84 3.03
CA ALA A 146 -2.37 19.42 3.92
C ALA A 146 -2.79 18.43 5.02
N ILE A 147 -3.07 17.16 4.67
CA ILE A 147 -3.38 16.10 5.63
C ILE A 147 -2.23 15.90 6.63
N LEU A 148 -0.99 15.85 6.15
CA LEU A 148 0.20 15.74 7.01
C LEU A 148 0.32 16.90 7.98
N SER A 149 0.12 18.13 7.50
CA SER A 149 0.15 19.32 8.33
C SER A 149 -0.89 19.27 9.45
N ILE A 150 -2.12 18.84 9.14
CA ILE A 150 -3.19 18.67 10.12
C ILE A 150 -2.81 17.57 11.13
N LYS A 151 -2.34 16.41 10.65
CA LYS A 151 -1.94 15.29 11.54
C LYS A 151 -0.77 15.64 12.44
N LYS A 152 0.21 16.42 11.98
CA LYS A 152 1.33 16.90 12.79
C LYS A 152 0.88 17.88 13.87
N LYS A 153 -0.09 18.73 13.57
CA LYS A 153 -0.57 19.76 14.50
C LYS A 153 -1.58 19.25 15.52
N PHE A 154 -2.47 18.35 15.11
CA PHE A 154 -3.64 17.95 15.91
C PHE A 154 -3.66 16.45 16.25
N GLY A 155 -2.61 15.71 15.87
CA GLY A 155 -2.49 14.26 16.11
C GLY A 155 -2.92 13.38 14.94
N LYS A 156 -2.48 12.12 14.96
CA LYS A 156 -2.64 11.17 13.85
C LYS A 156 -4.10 10.89 13.49
N ASN A 157 -5.02 11.02 14.45
CA ASN A 157 -6.46 10.78 14.27
C ASN A 157 -7.27 12.05 13.96
N ALA A 158 -6.62 13.21 13.83
CA ALA A 158 -7.31 14.47 13.57
C ALA A 158 -8.06 14.51 12.23
N ILE A 159 -7.59 13.74 11.26
CA ILE A 159 -8.25 13.55 9.96
C ILE A 159 -8.12 12.09 9.54
N LEU A 160 -9.25 11.44 9.27
CA LEU A 160 -9.36 10.06 8.85
C LEU A 160 -10.20 9.99 7.57
N LYS A 161 -9.90 9.01 6.71
CA LYS A 161 -10.71 8.70 5.53
C LYS A 161 -11.92 7.85 5.92
N GLY A 162 -13.00 7.87 5.14
CA GLY A 162 -14.19 7.03 5.38
C GLY A 162 -13.87 5.54 5.53
N ILE A 163 -12.86 5.05 4.80
CA ILE A 163 -12.41 3.66 4.90
C ILE A 163 -11.87 3.28 6.29
N ASN A 164 -11.41 4.24 7.09
CA ASN A 164 -10.95 4.01 8.47
C ASN A 164 -12.10 3.75 9.45
N TYR A 165 -13.34 3.81 8.99
CA TYR A 165 -14.56 3.49 9.74
C TYR A 165 -15.29 2.27 9.20
N ALA A 166 -14.73 1.61 8.16
CA ALA A 166 -15.28 0.36 7.64
C ALA A 166 -15.04 -0.80 8.63
N ASP A 167 -15.87 -1.84 8.51
CA ASP A 167 -15.69 -3.06 9.30
C ASP A 167 -14.28 -3.66 9.09
N GLY A 168 -13.61 -3.98 10.21
CA GLY A 168 -12.23 -4.46 10.20
C GLY A 168 -11.16 -3.40 10.03
N ALA A 169 -11.51 -2.10 9.96
CA ALA A 169 -10.55 -1.02 9.96
C ALA A 169 -9.84 -0.91 11.33
N THR A 170 -8.53 -0.77 11.33
CA THR A 170 -7.70 -0.74 12.55
C THR A 170 -6.82 0.49 12.68
N GLN A 171 -6.84 1.38 11.70
CA GLN A 171 -5.93 2.54 11.66
C GLN A 171 -6.08 3.47 12.86
N LYS A 172 -7.32 3.73 13.28
CA LYS A 172 -7.62 4.59 14.43
C LYS A 172 -7.00 4.07 15.72
N GLU A 173 -7.11 2.76 15.95
CA GLU A 173 -6.54 2.08 17.12
C GLU A 173 -5.01 2.03 17.04
N ARG A 174 -4.45 1.67 15.87
CA ARG A 174 -3.00 1.65 15.66
C ARG A 174 -2.35 3.01 15.86
N ASN A 175 -3.03 4.09 15.55
CA ASN A 175 -2.52 5.45 15.78
C ASN A 175 -2.40 5.81 17.27
N GLN A 176 -3.10 5.09 18.16
CA GLN A 176 -3.06 5.27 19.61
C GLN A 176 -2.00 4.38 20.30
N GLN A 177 -1.43 3.42 19.56
CA GLN A 177 -0.40 2.54 20.11
C GLN A 177 0.96 3.22 20.12
N ILE A 178 1.66 3.11 21.24
CA ILE A 178 3.05 3.54 21.40
C ILE A 178 3.92 2.27 21.45
N GLY A 179 4.84 2.13 20.47
CA GLY A 179 5.73 0.96 20.41
C GLY A 179 5.03 -0.39 20.26
N GLY A 180 3.77 -0.42 19.76
CA GLY A 180 3.00 -1.64 19.55
C GLY A 180 2.21 -2.12 20.77
N HIS A 181 2.20 -1.37 21.86
CA HIS A 181 1.42 -1.63 23.07
C HIS A 181 0.39 -0.52 23.31
N HIS A 182 -0.74 -0.86 23.94
CA HIS A 182 -1.66 0.11 24.52
C HIS A 182 -1.11 0.58 25.88
N GLU A 183 -1.24 1.87 26.18
CA GLU A 183 -1.10 2.39 27.54
C GLU A 183 -2.25 1.94 28.41
#